data_b829772784b85c98e4a163622c7751e5
#
_entry.id   b829772784b85c98e4a163622c7751e5
#
_cell.length_a   1.000
_cell.length_b   1.000
_cell.length_c   1.000
_cell.angle_alpha   90.00
_cell.angle_beta   90.00
_cell.angle_gamma   90.00
#
_symmetry.space_group_name_H-M   'P 1'
#
loop_
_entity.id
_entity.type
_entity.pdbx_description
1 polymer ?
#
loop_
_entity_poly.entity_id
_entity_poly.type
_entity_poly.pdbx_seq_one_letter_code
_entity_poly.pdbx_strand_id
1 'polypeptide(L)'
;MSFLLNLPLADPINGVIFYAILAIAGIIILLQRKVWPLVIAALLCVIAWYFLQHWQVPWYIFLAAFVPVAAFLRKPKTVTIAAGVFSLLATVGIINMEYQTYPDIASLDPRPVAKEMSYEEFSHTNSGAAIVHVDLPGTTSHFSARQATAYIPPAYWTDHTLPVIVLLHGNPGGPEQWFGSGEAAETADQFQAANEGRSPIVVSVDATGSETANPICADSTQAKVMTYLSQDVPQAIKQKFKVNPCL
;
A
#
# COMPACT_ATOMS: atom_id res chain seq x y z
N MET A 1 20.28 16.81 1.68
CA MET A 1 18.88 16.50 2.04
C MET A 1 18.41 15.19 1.39
N SER A 2 18.85 14.87 0.16
CA SER A 2 18.49 13.59 -0.53
C SER A 2 18.93 12.32 0.21
N PHE A 3 20.06 12.30 0.92
CA PHE A 3 20.51 11.13 1.65
C PHE A 3 19.55 10.69 2.77
N LEU A 4 18.93 11.64 3.48
CA LEU A 4 18.00 11.31 4.56
C LEU A 4 16.67 10.76 4.02
N LEU A 5 16.22 11.21 2.85
CA LEU A 5 15.00 10.75 2.24
C LEU A 5 15.09 9.30 1.74
N ASN A 6 16.28 8.89 1.29
CA ASN A 6 16.54 7.54 0.79
C ASN A 6 16.99 6.56 1.90
N LEU A 7 16.82 6.91 3.19
CA LEU A 7 17.09 5.97 4.27
C LEU A 7 16.04 4.84 4.23
N PRO A 8 16.49 3.59 4.09
CA PRO A 8 15.56 2.47 3.98
C PRO A 8 14.81 2.25 5.31
N LEU A 9 13.50 2.15 5.28
CA LEU A 9 12.67 1.84 6.43
C LEU A 9 12.39 0.34 6.55
N ALA A 10 12.42 -0.39 5.44
CA ALA A 10 12.13 -1.83 5.37
C ALA A 10 13.40 -2.71 5.24
N ASP A 11 14.59 -2.19 5.62
CA ASP A 11 15.84 -2.95 5.61
C ASP A 11 15.86 -4.02 6.73
N PRO A 12 16.35 -5.26 6.46
CA PRO A 12 16.48 -6.30 7.48
C PRO A 12 17.25 -5.90 8.73
N ILE A 13 18.23 -4.99 8.63
CA ILE A 13 18.98 -4.45 9.77
C ILE A 13 18.04 -3.71 10.73
N ASN A 14 17.08 -2.93 10.20
CA ASN A 14 16.08 -2.23 10.99
C ASN A 14 15.19 -3.22 11.76
N GLY A 15 14.90 -4.38 11.19
CA GLY A 15 14.18 -5.45 11.87
C GLY A 15 14.87 -5.91 13.14
N VAL A 16 16.18 -6.12 13.09
CA VAL A 16 16.97 -6.49 14.29
C VAL A 16 16.85 -5.40 15.37
N ILE A 17 16.91 -4.12 14.97
CA ILE A 17 16.78 -3.00 15.90
C ILE A 17 15.38 -2.98 16.52
N PHE A 18 14.31 -3.17 15.74
CA PHE A 18 12.93 -3.19 16.24
C PHE A 18 12.71 -4.33 17.24
N TYR A 19 13.17 -5.54 16.94
CA TYR A 19 13.07 -6.67 17.87
C TYR A 19 13.91 -6.46 19.14
N ALA A 20 15.09 -5.82 19.04
CA ALA A 20 15.88 -5.47 20.21
C ALA A 20 15.16 -4.44 21.10
N ILE A 21 14.52 -3.43 20.52
CA ILE A 21 13.71 -2.45 21.26
C ILE A 21 12.56 -3.14 21.98
N LEU A 22 11.83 -4.05 21.29
CA LEU A 22 10.74 -4.81 21.90
C LEU A 22 11.23 -5.68 23.05
N ALA A 23 12.38 -6.35 22.91
CA ALA A 23 12.96 -7.17 23.96
C ALA A 23 13.33 -6.35 25.19
N ILE A 24 14.00 -5.20 25.01
CA ILE A 24 14.37 -4.30 26.11
C ILE A 24 13.12 -3.75 26.81
N ALA A 25 12.13 -3.27 26.04
CA ALA A 25 10.88 -2.77 26.59
C ALA A 25 10.14 -3.89 27.36
N GLY A 26 10.11 -5.09 26.82
CA GLY A 26 9.52 -6.28 27.47
C GLY A 26 10.19 -6.60 28.80
N ILE A 27 11.52 -6.56 28.88
CA ILE A 27 12.28 -6.76 30.12
C ILE A 27 11.90 -5.67 31.16
N ILE A 28 11.88 -4.40 30.76
CA ILE A 28 11.48 -3.28 31.64
C ILE A 28 10.08 -3.51 32.21
N ILE A 29 9.15 -4.00 31.38
CA ILE A 29 7.77 -4.28 31.80
C ILE A 29 7.74 -5.46 32.77
N LEU A 30 8.45 -6.55 32.50
CA LEU A 30 8.48 -7.76 33.37
C LEU A 30 9.09 -7.45 34.73
N LEU A 31 10.13 -6.62 34.82
CA LEU A 31 10.75 -6.22 36.08
C LEU A 31 9.80 -5.48 37.06
N GLN A 32 8.68 -4.95 36.56
CA GLN A 32 7.73 -4.20 37.40
C GLN A 32 6.77 -5.11 38.25
N ARG A 33 6.90 -6.42 38.21
CA ARG A 33 6.20 -7.46 39.01
C ARG A 33 4.65 -7.40 39.04
N LYS A 34 3.99 -6.49 38.29
CA LYS A 34 2.53 -6.43 38.23
C LYS A 34 2.04 -7.30 37.08
N VAL A 35 1.30 -8.34 37.38
CA VAL A 35 0.84 -9.35 36.41
C VAL A 35 -0.42 -8.92 35.65
N TRP A 36 -1.33 -8.18 36.28
CA TRP A 36 -2.63 -7.87 35.71
C TRP A 36 -2.57 -7.09 34.34
N PRO A 37 -1.62 -6.12 34.12
CA PRO A 37 -1.50 -5.48 32.82
C PRO A 37 -1.08 -6.45 31.70
N LEU A 38 -0.28 -7.46 32.05
CA LEU A 38 0.13 -8.51 31.11
C LEU A 38 -1.06 -9.39 30.71
N VAL A 39 -1.91 -9.77 31.70
CA VAL A 39 -3.11 -10.58 31.45
C VAL A 39 -4.08 -9.81 30.53
N ILE A 40 -4.34 -8.53 30.81
CA ILE A 40 -5.24 -7.72 30.01
C ILE A 40 -4.65 -7.52 28.60
N ALA A 41 -3.35 -7.23 28.48
CA ALA A 41 -2.70 -7.09 27.19
C ALA A 41 -2.81 -8.37 26.34
N ALA A 42 -2.58 -9.53 26.96
CA ALA A 42 -2.72 -10.82 26.30
C ALA A 42 -4.17 -11.07 25.82
N LEU A 43 -5.16 -10.78 26.65
CA LEU A 43 -6.56 -10.90 26.27
C LEU A 43 -6.92 -9.98 25.09
N LEU A 44 -6.47 -8.71 25.12
CA LEU A 44 -6.71 -7.77 24.02
C LEU A 44 -6.04 -8.22 22.71
N CYS A 45 -4.81 -8.75 22.78
CA CYS A 45 -4.13 -9.27 21.59
C CYS A 45 -4.82 -10.51 21.03
N VAL A 46 -5.32 -11.42 21.88
CA VAL A 46 -6.08 -12.61 21.46
C VAL A 46 -7.42 -12.21 20.83
N ILE A 47 -8.12 -11.25 21.41
CA ILE A 47 -9.36 -10.71 20.86
C ILE A 47 -9.09 -10.06 19.50
N ALA A 48 -8.06 -9.22 19.40
CA ALA A 48 -7.68 -8.60 18.14
C ALA A 48 -7.31 -9.65 17.08
N TRP A 49 -6.53 -10.65 17.43
CA TRP A 49 -6.21 -11.77 16.55
C TRP A 49 -7.47 -12.51 16.05
N TYR A 50 -8.41 -12.81 16.95
CA TYR A 50 -9.67 -13.48 16.58
C TYR A 50 -10.47 -12.68 15.55
N PHE A 51 -10.59 -11.36 15.72
CA PHE A 51 -11.32 -10.50 14.77
C PHE A 51 -10.56 -10.23 13.48
N LEU A 52 -9.23 -10.18 13.52
CA LEU A 52 -8.39 -9.82 12.36
C LEU A 52 -7.80 -11.03 11.62
N GLN A 53 -8.08 -12.27 12.06
CA GLN A 53 -7.52 -13.47 11.40
C GLN A 53 -7.90 -13.61 9.92
N HIS A 54 -9.07 -13.09 9.53
CA HIS A 54 -9.53 -13.11 8.14
C HIS A 54 -8.76 -12.12 7.24
N TRP A 55 -8.04 -11.16 7.81
CA TRP A 55 -7.17 -10.23 7.06
C TRP A 55 -5.77 -10.82 6.85
N GLN A 56 -5.56 -12.07 7.23
CA GLN A 56 -4.28 -12.77 7.09
C GLN A 56 -3.10 -12.09 7.79
N VAL A 57 -3.39 -11.31 8.86
CA VAL A 57 -2.35 -10.65 9.66
C VAL A 57 -1.50 -11.71 10.37
N PRO A 58 -0.17 -11.72 10.20
CA PRO A 58 0.71 -12.67 10.84
C PRO A 58 0.63 -12.62 12.37
N TRP A 59 0.59 -13.77 13.02
CA TRP A 59 0.42 -13.87 14.47
C TRP A 59 1.50 -13.15 15.30
N TYR A 60 2.73 -13.06 14.79
CA TYR A 60 3.83 -12.39 15.47
C TYR A 60 3.64 -10.86 15.56
N ILE A 61 2.81 -10.25 14.72
CA ILE A 61 2.44 -8.82 14.83
C ILE A 61 1.68 -8.59 16.14
N PHE A 62 0.81 -9.54 16.54
CA PHE A 62 0.08 -9.45 17.81
C PHE A 62 1.02 -9.64 19.00
N LEU A 63 2.08 -10.45 18.87
CA LEU A 63 3.13 -10.54 19.90
C LEU A 63 3.93 -9.24 20.00
N ALA A 64 4.24 -8.60 18.88
CA ALA A 64 4.90 -7.30 18.89
C ALA A 64 4.02 -6.23 19.54
N ALA A 65 2.71 -6.22 19.24
CA ALA A 65 1.74 -5.29 19.80
C ALA A 65 1.48 -5.52 21.31
N PHE A 66 1.72 -6.73 21.81
CA PHE A 66 1.56 -7.05 23.23
C PHE A 66 2.41 -6.15 24.14
N VAL A 67 3.65 -5.86 23.75
CA VAL A 67 4.61 -5.07 24.55
C VAL A 67 4.12 -3.63 24.79
N PRO A 68 3.78 -2.82 23.76
CA PRO A 68 3.27 -1.48 23.96
C PRO A 68 1.93 -1.46 24.71
N VAL A 69 1.01 -2.39 24.41
CA VAL A 69 -0.26 -2.49 25.12
C VAL A 69 -0.05 -2.74 26.61
N ALA A 70 0.83 -3.69 26.96
CA ALA A 70 1.17 -3.96 28.35
C ALA A 70 1.86 -2.77 29.05
N ALA A 71 2.64 -1.98 28.33
CA ALA A 71 3.26 -0.78 28.85
C ALA A 71 2.23 0.30 29.17
N PHE A 72 1.32 0.60 28.25
CA PHE A 72 0.31 1.66 28.43
C PHE A 72 -0.76 1.33 29.49
N LEU A 73 -1.00 0.05 29.76
CA LEU A 73 -1.88 -0.38 30.85
C LEU A 73 -1.27 -0.20 32.25
N ARG A 74 -0.04 0.25 32.37
CA ARG A 74 0.65 0.50 33.64
C ARG A 74 0.50 1.94 34.12
N LYS A 75 0.77 2.17 35.41
CA LYS A 75 0.82 3.55 35.94
C LYS A 75 1.89 4.33 35.18
N PRO A 76 1.59 5.58 34.74
CA PRO A 76 2.50 6.38 33.95
C PRO A 76 3.73 6.79 34.79
N LYS A 77 4.87 6.18 34.48
CA LYS A 77 6.21 6.59 34.91
C LYS A 77 7.01 6.89 33.65
N THR A 78 7.94 7.82 33.70
CA THR A 78 8.76 8.22 32.52
C THR A 78 9.33 7.01 31.78
N VAL A 79 9.91 6.05 32.50
CA VAL A 79 10.47 4.81 31.92
C VAL A 79 9.40 3.94 31.24
N THR A 80 8.21 3.85 31.84
CA THR A 80 7.11 3.04 31.29
C THR A 80 6.52 3.69 30.04
N ILE A 81 6.38 5.01 30.08
CA ILE A 81 5.92 5.79 28.89
C ILE A 81 6.93 5.64 27.75
N ALA A 82 8.24 5.83 28.06
CA ALA A 82 9.29 5.67 27.05
C ALA A 82 9.29 4.24 26.47
N ALA A 83 9.22 3.21 27.31
CA ALA A 83 9.13 1.82 26.85
C ALA A 83 7.90 1.60 25.96
N GLY A 84 6.74 2.17 26.32
CA GLY A 84 5.51 2.10 25.53
C GLY A 84 5.65 2.77 24.17
N VAL A 85 6.19 3.98 24.12
CA VAL A 85 6.37 4.73 22.86
C VAL A 85 7.36 4.03 21.94
N PHE A 86 8.55 3.68 22.43
CA PHE A 86 9.56 3.01 21.61
C PHE A 86 9.11 1.64 21.11
N SER A 87 8.42 0.86 21.96
CA SER A 87 7.88 -0.42 21.53
C SER A 87 6.72 -0.28 20.54
N LEU A 88 5.90 0.77 20.64
CA LEU A 88 4.87 1.07 19.65
C LEU A 88 5.51 1.41 18.28
N LEU A 89 6.50 2.29 18.27
CA LEU A 89 7.24 2.62 17.04
C LEU A 89 7.91 1.39 16.43
N ALA A 90 8.52 0.54 17.27
CA ALA A 90 9.10 -0.72 16.79
C ALA A 90 8.04 -1.69 16.22
N THR A 91 6.86 -1.76 16.82
CA THR A 91 5.75 -2.57 16.29
C THR A 91 5.28 -2.05 14.93
N VAL A 92 5.13 -0.73 14.78
CA VAL A 92 4.80 -0.10 13.48
C VAL A 92 5.89 -0.40 12.45
N GLY A 93 7.17 -0.32 12.83
CA GLY A 93 8.30 -0.68 11.97
C GLY A 93 8.26 -2.15 11.53
N ILE A 94 7.91 -3.08 12.41
CA ILE A 94 7.75 -4.51 12.06
C ILE A 94 6.57 -4.72 11.10
N ILE A 95 5.46 -4.02 11.30
CA ILE A 95 4.31 -4.04 10.36
C ILE A 95 4.76 -3.52 8.99
N ASN A 96 5.49 -2.41 8.96
CA ASN A 96 6.01 -1.87 7.71
C ASN A 96 6.97 -2.83 7.00
N MET A 97 7.80 -3.56 7.74
CA MET A 97 8.69 -4.57 7.16
C MET A 97 7.92 -5.76 6.55
N GLU A 98 6.80 -6.14 7.14
CA GLU A 98 5.96 -7.23 6.63
C GLU A 98 5.26 -6.85 5.33
N TYR A 99 4.66 -5.67 5.30
CA TYR A 99 3.86 -5.22 4.16
C TYR A 99 4.64 -4.35 3.17
N GLN A 100 5.84 -3.90 3.54
CA GLN A 100 6.72 -3.02 2.74
C GLN A 100 6.00 -1.79 2.16
N THR A 101 5.06 -1.26 2.93
CA THR A 101 4.22 -0.13 2.50
C THR A 101 5.06 1.15 2.32
N TYR A 102 6.05 1.35 3.18
CA TYR A 102 6.96 2.49 3.14
C TYR A 102 8.41 1.98 3.09
N PRO A 103 8.97 1.78 1.88
CA PRO A 103 10.35 1.26 1.74
C PRO A 103 11.42 2.21 2.27
N ASP A 104 11.21 3.52 2.18
CA ASP A 104 12.13 4.56 2.67
C ASP A 104 11.36 5.76 3.24
N ILE A 105 12.12 6.82 3.65
CA ILE A 105 11.50 8.04 4.22
C ILE A 105 10.77 8.85 3.14
N ALA A 106 11.23 8.84 1.89
CA ALA A 106 10.56 9.59 0.82
C ALA A 106 9.14 9.07 0.56
N SER A 107 8.93 7.77 0.70
CA SER A 107 7.62 7.14 0.53
C SER A 107 6.54 7.55 1.54
N LEU A 108 6.94 8.21 2.66
CA LEU A 108 5.98 8.78 3.60
C LEU A 108 5.26 10.03 3.07
N ASP A 109 5.82 10.70 2.06
CA ASP A 109 5.24 11.91 1.44
C ASP A 109 5.61 11.92 -0.06
N PRO A 110 5.03 11.02 -0.87
CA PRO A 110 5.29 10.95 -2.32
C PRO A 110 4.84 12.25 -2.98
N ARG A 111 5.68 12.80 -3.85
CA ARG A 111 5.43 14.07 -4.55
C ARG A 111 5.68 13.93 -6.04
N PRO A 112 4.79 13.28 -6.77
CA PRO A 112 4.91 13.15 -8.22
C PRO A 112 4.84 14.54 -8.90
N VAL A 113 5.52 14.67 -10.01
CA VAL A 113 5.43 15.85 -10.89
C VAL A 113 4.10 15.83 -11.65
N ALA A 114 3.56 14.65 -11.90
CA ALA A 114 2.27 14.46 -12.56
C ALA A 114 1.13 15.07 -11.73
N LYS A 115 0.25 15.81 -12.40
CA LYS A 115 -0.92 16.43 -11.76
C LYS A 115 -2.03 15.39 -11.57
N GLU A 116 -2.53 15.26 -10.36
CA GLU A 116 -3.69 14.43 -10.05
C GLU A 116 -4.99 15.10 -10.51
N MET A 117 -5.85 14.33 -11.20
CA MET A 117 -7.10 14.84 -11.74
C MET A 117 -8.14 13.73 -11.98
N SER A 118 -9.41 14.13 -12.09
CA SER A 118 -10.49 13.24 -12.52
C SER A 118 -10.38 12.89 -14.02
N TYR A 119 -11.07 11.82 -14.45
CA TYR A 119 -11.12 11.48 -15.87
C TYR A 119 -11.82 12.57 -16.70
N GLU A 120 -12.77 13.29 -16.13
CA GLU A 120 -13.45 14.41 -16.80
C GLU A 120 -12.47 15.55 -17.07
N GLU A 121 -11.70 15.99 -16.07
CA GLU A 121 -10.65 17.00 -16.26
C GLU A 121 -9.59 16.55 -17.27
N PHE A 122 -9.18 15.28 -17.20
CA PHE A 122 -8.23 14.69 -18.14
C PHE A 122 -8.73 14.77 -19.58
N SER A 123 -10.02 14.53 -19.83
CA SER A 123 -10.61 14.58 -21.18
C SER A 123 -10.52 15.97 -21.84
N HIS A 124 -10.35 17.02 -21.04
CA HIS A 124 -10.15 18.41 -21.48
C HIS A 124 -8.70 18.88 -21.41
N THR A 125 -7.78 18.03 -20.97
CA THR A 125 -6.35 18.31 -20.89
C THR A 125 -5.65 17.88 -22.18
N ASN A 126 -4.55 18.52 -22.53
CA ASN A 126 -3.82 18.25 -23.79
C ASN A 126 -2.29 18.29 -23.63
N SER A 127 -1.77 18.36 -22.42
CA SER A 127 -0.32 18.43 -22.15
C SER A 127 0.03 18.05 -20.72
N GLY A 128 1.30 17.70 -20.51
CA GLY A 128 1.88 17.37 -19.20
C GLY A 128 1.64 15.92 -18.76
N ALA A 129 2.29 15.55 -17.67
CA ALA A 129 2.03 14.29 -17.00
C ALA A 129 0.79 14.39 -16.12
N ALA A 130 0.00 13.31 -16.02
CA ALA A 130 -1.22 13.27 -15.21
C ALA A 130 -1.36 11.96 -14.45
N ILE A 131 -1.92 12.04 -13.25
CA ILE A 131 -2.47 10.90 -12.50
C ILE A 131 -3.99 11.01 -12.61
N VAL A 132 -4.63 10.02 -13.22
CA VAL A 132 -6.04 10.07 -13.59
C VAL A 132 -6.81 8.99 -12.83
N HIS A 133 -7.88 9.38 -12.14
CA HIS A 133 -8.83 8.45 -11.55
C HIS A 133 -9.91 8.09 -12.56
N VAL A 134 -10.04 6.81 -12.90
CA VAL A 134 -10.88 6.34 -13.99
C VAL A 134 -11.67 5.08 -13.62
N ASP A 135 -12.94 5.05 -14.00
CA ASP A 135 -13.76 3.85 -13.84
C ASP A 135 -13.52 2.89 -15.02
N LEU A 136 -13.18 1.65 -14.69
CA LEU A 136 -13.03 0.55 -15.63
C LEU A 136 -14.13 -0.49 -15.33
N PRO A 137 -15.31 -0.39 -15.96
CA PRO A 137 -16.46 -1.20 -15.59
C PRO A 137 -16.30 -2.66 -16.03
N GLY A 138 -16.76 -3.59 -15.18
CA GLY A 138 -16.85 -5.02 -15.50
C GLY A 138 -18.07 -5.33 -16.37
N THR A 139 -18.04 -4.95 -17.63
CA THR A 139 -19.19 -5.09 -18.53
C THR A 139 -19.53 -6.54 -18.87
N THR A 140 -18.52 -7.39 -18.99
CA THR A 140 -18.65 -8.82 -19.29
C THR A 140 -18.68 -9.67 -18.02
N SER A 141 -17.79 -9.34 -17.09
CA SER A 141 -17.64 -10.07 -15.81
C SER A 141 -18.73 -9.76 -14.80
N HIS A 142 -19.34 -8.57 -14.88
CA HIS A 142 -20.18 -7.97 -13.84
C HIS A 142 -19.45 -7.80 -12.50
N PHE A 143 -18.12 -7.69 -12.55
CA PHE A 143 -17.30 -7.45 -11.37
C PHE A 143 -17.45 -5.99 -10.94
N SER A 144 -17.73 -5.77 -9.64
CA SER A 144 -17.84 -4.45 -9.06
C SER A 144 -16.47 -3.94 -8.63
N ALA A 145 -15.73 -3.40 -9.57
CA ALA A 145 -14.40 -2.84 -9.33
C ALA A 145 -14.49 -1.43 -8.74
N ARG A 146 -13.55 -1.12 -7.84
CA ARG A 146 -13.27 0.24 -7.41
C ARG A 146 -12.58 1.02 -8.52
N GLN A 147 -12.53 2.33 -8.38
CA GLN A 147 -11.90 3.23 -9.35
C GLN A 147 -10.41 2.91 -9.51
N ALA A 148 -9.96 2.81 -10.75
CA ALA A 148 -8.56 2.62 -11.10
C ALA A 148 -7.81 3.95 -11.09
N THR A 149 -6.49 3.89 -10.86
CA THR A 149 -5.58 5.05 -10.95
C THR A 149 -4.60 4.82 -12.10
N ALA A 150 -4.47 5.81 -12.98
CA ALA A 150 -3.62 5.72 -14.16
C ALA A 150 -2.61 6.88 -14.21
N TYR A 151 -1.33 6.56 -14.44
CA TYR A 151 -0.32 7.55 -14.81
C TYR A 151 -0.23 7.69 -16.31
N ILE A 152 -0.29 8.93 -16.78
CA ILE A 152 -0.22 9.32 -18.19
C ILE A 152 1.03 10.18 -18.40
N PRO A 153 2.01 9.75 -19.22
CA PRO A 153 3.23 10.52 -19.45
C PRO A 153 3.00 11.69 -20.43
N PRO A 154 3.88 12.70 -20.47
CA PRO A 154 3.78 13.83 -21.38
C PRO A 154 3.72 13.44 -22.86
N ALA A 155 4.42 12.38 -23.26
CA ALA A 155 4.42 11.91 -24.65
C ALA A 155 3.06 11.37 -25.14
N TYR A 156 2.14 11.06 -24.23
CA TYR A 156 0.79 10.58 -24.55
C TYR A 156 0.04 11.49 -25.53
N TRP A 157 0.27 12.79 -25.46
CA TRP A 157 -0.45 13.76 -26.28
C TRP A 157 0.02 13.78 -27.75
N THR A 158 1.20 13.25 -28.01
CA THR A 158 1.82 13.24 -29.36
C THR A 158 2.11 11.82 -29.87
N ASP A 159 2.21 10.84 -28.99
CA ASP A 159 2.53 9.44 -29.30
C ASP A 159 1.44 8.50 -28.78
N HIS A 160 0.72 7.88 -29.70
CA HIS A 160 -0.36 6.94 -29.40
C HIS A 160 0.08 5.48 -29.43
N THR A 161 1.39 5.22 -29.46
CA THR A 161 1.99 3.87 -29.47
C THR A 161 2.58 3.46 -28.13
N LEU A 162 2.34 4.26 -27.07
CA LEU A 162 2.88 3.98 -25.75
C LEU A 162 2.34 2.63 -25.23
N PRO A 163 3.21 1.80 -24.66
CA PRO A 163 2.79 0.57 -24.02
C PRO A 163 2.01 0.86 -22.73
N VAL A 164 1.21 -0.12 -22.31
CA VAL A 164 0.47 -0.05 -21.06
C VAL A 164 1.01 -1.10 -20.09
N ILE A 165 1.25 -0.70 -18.84
CA ILE A 165 1.53 -1.59 -17.72
C ILE A 165 0.30 -1.59 -16.84
N VAL A 166 -0.27 -2.78 -16.57
CA VAL A 166 -1.35 -2.95 -15.62
C VAL A 166 -0.78 -3.49 -14.31
N LEU A 167 -1.02 -2.77 -13.23
CA LEU A 167 -0.59 -3.13 -11.88
C LEU A 167 -1.79 -3.65 -11.07
N LEU A 168 -1.56 -4.70 -10.32
CA LEU A 168 -2.53 -5.25 -9.37
C LEU A 168 -2.05 -4.93 -7.95
N HIS A 169 -2.95 -4.39 -7.14
CA HIS A 169 -2.64 -4.03 -5.75
C HIS A 169 -2.52 -5.28 -4.86
N GLY A 170 -1.91 -5.09 -3.68
CA GLY A 170 -1.85 -6.10 -2.63
C GLY A 170 -3.19 -6.27 -1.89
N ASN A 171 -3.27 -7.28 -1.03
CA ASN A 171 -4.39 -7.48 -0.12
C ASN A 171 -3.87 -7.57 1.33
N PRO A 172 -4.37 -6.74 2.25
CA PRO A 172 -5.38 -5.69 2.08
C PRO A 172 -4.89 -4.52 1.24
N GLY A 173 -5.81 -3.85 0.52
CA GLY A 173 -5.49 -2.62 -0.21
C GLY A 173 -6.40 -2.32 -1.40
N GLY A 174 -5.95 -1.37 -2.22
CA GLY A 174 -6.66 -0.85 -3.38
C GLY A 174 -5.75 -0.31 -4.48
N PRO A 175 -6.33 0.10 -5.62
CA PRO A 175 -5.58 0.61 -6.76
C PRO A 175 -4.64 1.78 -6.45
N GLU A 176 -4.96 2.59 -5.45
CA GLU A 176 -4.18 3.74 -5.00
C GLU A 176 -2.84 3.36 -4.36
N GLN A 177 -2.65 2.12 -3.89
CA GLN A 177 -1.42 1.69 -3.22
C GLN A 177 -0.17 1.89 -4.06
N TRP A 178 -0.24 1.61 -5.36
CA TRP A 178 0.89 1.78 -6.26
C TRP A 178 1.29 3.24 -6.47
N PHE A 179 0.34 4.17 -6.34
CA PHE A 179 0.54 5.61 -6.49
C PHE A 179 0.78 6.33 -5.16
N GLY A 180 0.44 5.69 -4.05
CA GLY A 180 0.78 6.14 -2.71
C GLY A 180 2.17 5.61 -2.31
N SER A 181 2.18 4.50 -1.57
CA SER A 181 3.41 3.89 -1.04
C SER A 181 4.26 3.15 -2.07
N GLY A 182 3.70 2.79 -3.22
CA GLY A 182 4.42 2.11 -4.30
C GLY A 182 5.20 3.04 -5.23
N GLU A 183 5.08 4.37 -5.09
CA GLU A 183 5.82 5.40 -5.84
C GLU A 183 5.81 5.21 -7.36
N ALA A 184 4.73 4.66 -7.92
CA ALA A 184 4.64 4.35 -9.34
C ALA A 184 4.67 5.62 -10.21
N ALA A 185 4.08 6.72 -9.74
CA ALA A 185 4.10 7.99 -10.44
C ALA A 185 5.49 8.62 -10.45
N GLU A 186 6.19 8.62 -9.32
CA GLU A 186 7.55 9.13 -9.18
C GLU A 186 8.54 8.33 -10.05
N THR A 187 8.40 7.00 -10.05
CA THR A 187 9.19 6.10 -10.91
C THR A 187 8.95 6.40 -12.40
N ALA A 188 7.69 6.57 -12.78
CA ALA A 188 7.32 6.91 -14.15
C ALA A 188 7.79 8.32 -14.54
N ASP A 189 7.71 9.30 -13.64
CA ASP A 189 8.23 10.66 -13.82
C ASP A 189 9.76 10.67 -14.01
N GLN A 190 10.50 9.90 -13.22
CA GLN A 190 11.95 9.76 -13.40
C GLN A 190 12.29 9.09 -14.73
N PHE A 191 11.57 8.05 -15.10
CA PHE A 191 11.77 7.35 -16.36
C PHE A 191 11.48 8.26 -17.57
N GLN A 192 10.34 8.96 -17.59
CA GLN A 192 9.98 9.85 -18.68
C GLN A 192 10.94 11.05 -18.81
N ALA A 193 11.44 11.58 -17.70
CA ALA A 193 12.41 12.67 -17.71
C ALA A 193 13.73 12.26 -18.39
N ALA A 194 14.14 10.99 -18.27
CA ALA A 194 15.32 10.45 -18.93
C ALA A 194 15.05 9.97 -20.38
N ASN A 195 13.79 9.90 -20.81
CA ASN A 195 13.37 9.32 -22.10
C ASN A 195 12.49 10.26 -22.93
N GLU A 196 12.82 11.56 -22.96
CA GLU A 196 12.16 12.56 -23.80
C GLU A 196 10.64 12.68 -23.60
N GLY A 197 10.22 12.53 -22.33
CA GLY A 197 8.80 12.56 -21.97
C GLY A 197 8.05 11.24 -22.23
N ARG A 198 8.73 10.18 -22.64
CA ARG A 198 8.15 8.85 -22.92
C ARG A 198 8.25 7.95 -21.71
N SER A 199 7.14 7.39 -21.31
CA SER A 199 6.99 6.33 -20.32
C SER A 199 5.85 5.42 -20.74
N PRO A 200 5.76 4.18 -20.27
CA PRO A 200 4.50 3.45 -20.32
C PRO A 200 3.36 4.23 -19.66
N ILE A 201 2.14 4.03 -20.14
CA ILE A 201 0.94 4.35 -19.38
C ILE A 201 0.85 3.29 -18.27
N VAL A 202 0.78 3.71 -17.00
CA VAL A 202 0.71 2.77 -15.88
C VAL A 202 -0.69 2.83 -15.28
N VAL A 203 -1.39 1.72 -15.26
CA VAL A 203 -2.78 1.64 -14.75
C VAL A 203 -2.86 0.64 -13.61
N SER A 204 -3.14 1.13 -12.41
CA SER A 204 -3.43 0.27 -11.25
C SER A 204 -4.92 -0.01 -11.17
N VAL A 205 -5.28 -1.29 -11.19
CA VAL A 205 -6.68 -1.74 -11.26
C VAL A 205 -7.09 -2.50 -10.01
N ASP A 206 -8.39 -2.49 -9.72
CA ASP A 206 -8.94 -3.26 -8.61
C ASP A 206 -9.06 -4.75 -9.00
N ALA A 207 -8.48 -5.62 -8.18
CA ALA A 207 -8.57 -7.06 -8.33
C ALA A 207 -9.39 -7.74 -7.23
N THR A 208 -9.92 -6.99 -6.26
CA THR A 208 -10.60 -7.56 -5.08
C THR A 208 -12.02 -7.08 -4.86
N GLY A 209 -12.43 -5.93 -5.40
CA GLY A 209 -13.76 -5.32 -5.23
C GLY A 209 -13.94 -4.58 -3.90
N SER A 210 -13.09 -4.82 -2.91
CA SER A 210 -13.04 -4.06 -1.65
C SER A 210 -11.67 -4.22 -0.99
N GLU A 211 -11.35 -3.40 0.02
CA GLU A 211 -10.06 -3.42 0.72
C GLU A 211 -9.73 -4.75 1.40
N THR A 212 -10.74 -5.51 1.80
CA THR A 212 -10.59 -6.71 2.62
C THR A 212 -11.07 -7.98 1.94
N ALA A 213 -11.71 -7.87 0.76
CA ALA A 213 -12.10 -9.04 -0.01
C ALA A 213 -10.85 -9.72 -0.59
N ASN A 214 -10.86 -11.03 -0.60
CA ASN A 214 -9.77 -11.85 -1.14
C ASN A 214 -10.32 -12.89 -2.12
N PRO A 215 -10.90 -12.46 -3.26
CA PRO A 215 -11.28 -13.40 -4.30
C PRO A 215 -10.01 -14.01 -4.91
N ILE A 216 -10.11 -15.25 -5.36
CA ILE A 216 -9.04 -15.86 -6.15
C ILE A 216 -8.93 -15.16 -7.50
N CYS A 217 -7.74 -15.13 -8.11
CA CYS A 217 -7.51 -14.60 -9.46
C CYS A 217 -8.06 -15.58 -10.53
N ALA A 218 -9.30 -16.02 -10.34
CA ALA A 218 -10.03 -16.94 -11.24
C ALA A 218 -11.51 -16.56 -11.21
N ASP A 219 -12.26 -17.03 -12.20
CA ASP A 219 -13.71 -16.89 -12.18
C ASP A 219 -14.33 -17.89 -11.21
N SER A 220 -15.21 -17.39 -10.36
CA SER A 220 -15.96 -18.16 -9.39
C SER A 220 -17.45 -17.79 -9.43
N THR A 221 -18.26 -18.47 -8.64
CA THR A 221 -19.68 -18.13 -8.47
C THR A 221 -19.88 -16.81 -7.75
N GLN A 222 -18.88 -16.34 -7.00
CA GLN A 222 -18.94 -15.10 -6.22
C GLN A 222 -18.43 -13.87 -7.02
N ALA A 223 -17.37 -14.06 -7.82
CA ALA A 223 -16.77 -12.99 -8.61
C ALA A 223 -16.05 -13.57 -9.84
N LYS A 224 -16.17 -12.89 -10.97
CA LYS A 224 -15.49 -13.26 -12.23
C LYS A 224 -14.25 -12.39 -12.44
N VAL A 225 -13.28 -12.52 -11.54
CA VAL A 225 -12.08 -11.67 -11.51
C VAL A 225 -11.19 -11.91 -12.73
N MET A 226 -11.00 -13.16 -13.16
CA MET A 226 -10.21 -13.47 -14.35
C MET A 226 -10.82 -12.84 -15.61
N THR A 227 -12.14 -12.97 -15.80
CA THR A 227 -12.85 -12.33 -16.92
C THR A 227 -12.69 -10.80 -16.85
N TYR A 228 -12.81 -10.19 -15.66
CA TYR A 228 -12.61 -8.77 -15.50
C TYR A 228 -11.20 -8.34 -15.93
N LEU A 229 -10.17 -8.95 -15.36
CA LEU A 229 -8.79 -8.58 -15.62
C LEU A 229 -8.34 -8.86 -17.06
N SER A 230 -8.82 -9.92 -17.69
CA SER A 230 -8.38 -10.34 -19.03
C SER A 230 -9.22 -9.79 -20.19
N GLN A 231 -10.47 -9.37 -19.95
CA GLN A 231 -11.36 -8.90 -21.00
C GLN A 231 -11.84 -7.46 -20.75
N ASP A 232 -12.45 -7.18 -19.59
CA ASP A 232 -13.04 -5.88 -19.32
C ASP A 232 -11.98 -4.78 -19.18
N VAL A 233 -10.92 -5.04 -18.41
CA VAL A 233 -9.83 -4.06 -18.19
C VAL A 233 -9.14 -3.65 -19.49
N PRO A 234 -8.63 -4.56 -20.34
CA PRO A 234 -8.01 -4.17 -21.61
C PRO A 234 -8.97 -3.43 -22.54
N GLN A 235 -10.23 -3.86 -22.59
CA GLN A 235 -11.25 -3.20 -23.40
C GLN A 235 -11.55 -1.78 -22.90
N ALA A 236 -11.73 -1.61 -21.59
CA ALA A 236 -11.99 -0.32 -20.98
C ALA A 236 -10.80 0.64 -21.14
N ILE A 237 -9.57 0.16 -20.98
CA ILE A 237 -8.35 0.96 -21.21
C ILE A 237 -8.31 1.47 -22.67
N LYS A 238 -8.59 0.62 -23.67
CA LYS A 238 -8.66 1.01 -25.08
C LYS A 238 -9.75 2.04 -25.39
N GLN A 239 -10.84 2.02 -24.65
CA GLN A 239 -11.93 2.99 -24.79
C GLN A 239 -11.62 4.33 -24.13
N LYS A 240 -10.90 4.30 -23.01
CA LYS A 240 -10.61 5.50 -22.20
C LYS A 240 -9.35 6.22 -22.62
N PHE A 241 -8.35 5.51 -23.11
CA PHE A 241 -7.04 6.06 -23.43
C PHE A 241 -6.63 5.74 -24.86
N LYS A 242 -5.84 6.65 -25.47
CA LYS A 242 -5.20 6.41 -26.76
C LYS A 242 -3.97 5.54 -26.54
N VAL A 243 -4.11 4.26 -26.76
CA VAL A 243 -3.07 3.26 -26.51
C VAL A 243 -2.77 2.44 -27.76
N ASN A 244 -1.67 1.71 -27.74
CA ASN A 244 -1.34 0.78 -28.81
C ASN A 244 -2.49 -0.21 -29.04
N PRO A 245 -2.97 -0.42 -30.28
CA PRO A 245 -4.08 -1.34 -30.55
C PRO A 245 -3.76 -2.83 -30.27
N CYS A 246 -2.47 -3.19 -30.15
CA CYS A 246 -2.00 -4.55 -29.85
C CYS A 246 -1.98 -4.88 -28.32
N LEU A 247 -2.75 -4.19 -27.54
CA LEU A 247 -2.96 -4.52 -26.11
C LEU A 247 -3.74 -5.79 -25.95
#